data_2433506145fb45e60964963ecb6ccd1f
#
_entry.id   2433506145fb45e60964963ecb6ccd1f
#
_cell.length_a   1.000
_cell.length_b   1.000
_cell.length_c   1.000
_cell.angle_alpha   90.00
_cell.angle_beta   90.00
_cell.angle_gamma   90.00
#
_symmetry.space_group_name_H-M   'P 1'
#
loop_
_entity.id
_entity.type
_entity.pdbx_description
1 polymer ?
#
loop_
_entity_poly.entity_id
_entity_poly.type
_entity_poly.pdbx_seq_one_letter_code
_entity_poly.pdbx_strand_id
1 'polypeptide(L)'
;MRLLSDHPASWRKTKSADPAKCAGHQHASQISSRAPDMLLNSLTFVVFFVVVVTVYWSMHSWNARKNFLVTASYIFYGAWNPPFAALLFSTTAMDFWLGRQMAKAKGSHSRRAWLVGSVCMNLSMLGFFKYGNFLLENFQWLLARLGIIYQPPHLDILLPVGISFYTFHSLSYTLDIYRGVLKPTKSLRDFVLAVSFFPQLVAGPIVRAGDFLPQLVRPPSLRAGQLFWGLLLMTLGLF
;
A
#
# COMPACT_ATOMS: atom_id res chain seq x y z
N MET A 1 -47.43 -4.34 -64.38
CA MET A 1 -46.20 -3.93 -65.05
C MET A 1 -45.12 -3.85 -64.02
N ARG A 2 -44.35 -4.91 -63.85
CA ARG A 2 -42.95 -5.20 -63.76
C ARG A 2 -42.03 -3.97 -63.51
N LEU A 3 -41.23 -4.05 -62.48
CA LEU A 3 -39.75 -4.08 -62.45
C LEU A 3 -39.33 -4.02 -60.92
N LEU A 4 -38.90 -5.05 -60.32
CA LEU A 4 -37.58 -5.68 -60.20
C LEU A 4 -36.43 -4.65 -60.17
N SER A 5 -35.79 -4.46 -59.02
CA SER A 5 -34.38 -4.17 -59.02
C SER A 5 -33.74 -4.66 -57.72
N ASP A 6 -32.86 -5.53 -57.87
CA ASP A 6 -31.80 -6.13 -57.09
C ASP A 6 -31.17 -5.25 -56.01
N HIS A 7 -31.09 -5.78 -54.81
CA HIS A 7 -30.12 -5.36 -53.82
C HIS A 7 -28.99 -6.42 -53.73
N PRO A 8 -27.74 -6.08 -54.00
CA PRO A 8 -26.65 -7.02 -53.83
C PRO A 8 -26.32 -7.20 -52.34
N ALA A 9 -26.44 -8.43 -51.90
CA ALA A 9 -25.92 -8.92 -50.66
C ALA A 9 -24.38 -8.98 -50.74
N SER A 10 -23.65 -8.08 -50.09
CA SER A 10 -22.23 -8.30 -49.81
C SER A 10 -21.67 -7.24 -48.84
N TRP A 11 -21.89 -7.37 -47.56
CA TRP A 11 -21.01 -6.81 -46.53
C TRP A 11 -21.13 -7.60 -45.22
N ARG A 12 -21.01 -8.94 -45.27
CA ARG A 12 -20.60 -9.69 -44.07
C ARG A 12 -19.08 -9.86 -44.07
N LYS A 13 -18.35 -8.82 -43.77
CA LYS A 13 -16.99 -8.99 -43.26
C LYS A 13 -17.08 -9.53 -41.85
N THR A 14 -16.98 -10.84 -41.72
CA THR A 14 -16.61 -11.53 -40.50
C THR A 14 -15.30 -10.89 -39.99
N LYS A 15 -15.41 -10.04 -38.98
CA LYS A 15 -14.23 -9.69 -38.17
C LYS A 15 -13.79 -10.99 -37.51
N SER A 16 -12.74 -11.61 -38.07
CA SER A 16 -12.00 -12.65 -37.37
C SER A 16 -11.55 -12.07 -36.06
N ALA A 17 -12.12 -12.58 -34.98
CA ALA A 17 -11.71 -12.23 -33.63
C ALA A 17 -10.26 -12.69 -33.50
N ASP A 18 -9.37 -11.75 -33.25
CA ASP A 18 -7.93 -11.98 -33.05
C ASP A 18 -7.76 -12.86 -31.81
N PRO A 19 -7.30 -14.11 -31.93
CA PRO A 19 -7.23 -15.04 -30.79
C PRO A 19 -6.29 -14.54 -29.67
N ALA A 20 -5.37 -13.62 -30.01
CA ALA A 20 -4.47 -12.99 -29.03
C ALA A 20 -5.21 -12.02 -28.10
N LYS A 21 -6.28 -11.35 -28.55
CA LYS A 21 -7.10 -10.49 -27.70
C LYS A 21 -7.98 -11.27 -26.72
N CYS A 22 -8.45 -12.46 -27.12
CA CYS A 22 -9.25 -13.31 -26.25
C CYS A 22 -8.40 -13.95 -25.12
N ALA A 23 -7.15 -14.32 -25.40
CA ALA A 23 -6.24 -14.87 -24.39
C ALA A 23 -5.86 -13.87 -23.31
N GLY A 24 -5.65 -12.60 -23.66
CA GLY A 24 -5.34 -11.54 -22.69
C GLY A 24 -6.49 -11.24 -21.74
N HIS A 25 -7.73 -11.27 -22.22
CA HIS A 25 -8.91 -11.06 -21.38
C HIS A 25 -9.20 -12.24 -20.43
N GLN A 26 -8.89 -13.48 -20.81
CA GLN A 26 -9.07 -14.64 -19.97
C GLN A 26 -8.00 -14.72 -18.86
N HIS A 27 -6.76 -14.30 -19.13
CA HIS A 27 -5.72 -14.22 -18.09
C HIS A 27 -6.00 -13.12 -17.06
N ALA A 28 -6.49 -11.96 -17.48
CA ALA A 28 -6.87 -10.88 -16.58
C ALA A 28 -8.06 -11.26 -15.67
N SER A 29 -9.03 -12.02 -16.20
CA SER A 29 -10.18 -12.49 -15.41
C SER A 29 -9.82 -13.60 -14.42
N GLN A 30 -8.82 -14.44 -14.71
CA GLN A 30 -8.36 -15.49 -13.80
C GLN A 30 -7.49 -14.94 -12.65
N ILE A 31 -6.77 -13.84 -12.84
CA ILE A 31 -6.00 -13.20 -11.76
C ILE A 31 -6.94 -12.46 -10.80
N SER A 32 -8.03 -11.88 -11.32
CA SER A 32 -9.06 -11.21 -10.51
C SER A 32 -9.85 -12.18 -9.61
N SER A 33 -9.97 -13.46 -9.97
CA SER A 33 -10.73 -14.44 -9.19
C SER A 33 -9.94 -15.10 -8.05
N ARG A 34 -8.64 -14.78 -7.88
CA ARG A 34 -7.77 -15.36 -6.82
C ARG A 34 -7.38 -14.39 -5.72
N ALA A 35 -7.71 -13.11 -5.82
CA ALA A 35 -7.55 -12.22 -4.68
C ALA A 35 -8.70 -12.51 -3.70
N PRO A 36 -8.45 -13.03 -2.49
CA PRO A 36 -9.50 -13.06 -1.47
C PRO A 36 -9.94 -11.62 -1.27
N ASP A 37 -11.25 -11.38 -1.38
CA ASP A 37 -11.85 -10.05 -1.18
C ASP A 37 -11.70 -9.64 0.29
N MET A 38 -10.47 -9.33 0.71
CA MET A 38 -10.16 -8.72 2.00
C MET A 38 -10.45 -7.21 1.96
N LEU A 39 -11.57 -6.84 1.35
CA LEU A 39 -12.12 -5.50 1.49
C LEU A 39 -12.59 -5.32 2.93
N LEU A 40 -12.42 -4.13 3.48
CA LEU A 40 -12.87 -3.78 4.84
C LEU A 40 -14.36 -4.08 5.09
N ASN A 41 -15.17 -4.13 4.03
CA ASN A 41 -16.59 -4.46 4.06
C ASN A 41 -16.85 -5.98 3.92
N SER A 42 -15.84 -6.83 3.87
CA SER A 42 -16.02 -8.27 3.73
C SER A 42 -16.24 -8.94 5.08
N LEU A 43 -17.08 -9.97 5.11
CA LEU A 43 -17.27 -10.81 6.29
C LEU A 43 -15.93 -11.41 6.77
N THR A 44 -15.04 -11.72 5.84
CA THR A 44 -13.69 -12.23 6.10
C THR A 44 -12.88 -11.25 6.95
N PHE A 45 -12.96 -9.94 6.64
CA PHE A 45 -12.29 -8.91 7.45
C PHE A 45 -12.87 -8.84 8.86
N VAL A 46 -14.20 -8.88 8.99
CA VAL A 46 -14.86 -8.82 10.32
C VAL A 46 -14.43 -10.01 11.18
N VAL A 47 -14.44 -11.22 10.62
CA VAL A 47 -14.00 -12.44 11.33
C VAL A 47 -12.53 -12.32 11.72
N PHE A 48 -11.67 -11.90 10.80
CA PHE A 48 -10.25 -11.69 11.08
C PHE A 48 -10.06 -10.66 12.21
N PHE A 49 -10.75 -9.52 12.14
CA PHE A 49 -10.67 -8.47 13.14
C PHE A 49 -11.10 -8.96 14.53
N VAL A 50 -12.24 -9.68 14.63
CA VAL A 50 -12.72 -10.24 15.89
C VAL A 50 -11.70 -11.23 16.49
N VAL A 51 -11.13 -12.11 15.66
CA VAL A 51 -10.09 -13.06 16.08
C VAL A 51 -8.87 -12.31 16.61
N VAL A 52 -8.39 -11.31 15.85
CA VAL A 52 -7.21 -10.52 16.26
C VAL A 52 -7.46 -9.79 17.58
N VAL A 53 -8.62 -9.16 17.76
CA VAL A 53 -8.97 -8.45 19.01
C VAL A 53 -9.08 -9.43 20.18
N THR A 54 -9.71 -10.58 20.00
CA THR A 54 -9.87 -11.60 21.06
C THR A 54 -8.51 -12.12 21.52
N VAL A 55 -7.63 -12.51 20.57
CA VAL A 55 -6.28 -13.00 20.89
C VAL A 55 -5.44 -11.90 21.51
N TYR A 56 -5.51 -10.67 21.00
CA TYR A 56 -4.78 -9.53 21.55
C TYR A 56 -5.10 -9.30 23.04
N TRP A 57 -6.36 -9.36 23.43
CA TRP A 57 -6.78 -9.15 24.82
C TRP A 57 -6.51 -10.37 25.71
N SER A 58 -6.43 -11.57 25.16
CA SER A 58 -6.02 -12.79 25.89
C SER A 58 -4.55 -12.79 26.28
N MET A 59 -3.71 -12.02 25.60
CA MET A 59 -2.28 -11.93 25.88
C MET A 59 -1.99 -11.02 27.09
N HIS A 60 -1.13 -11.47 28.02
CA HIS A 60 -0.76 -10.70 29.21
C HIS A 60 0.45 -9.79 28.97
N SER A 61 1.40 -10.20 28.13
CA SER A 61 2.64 -9.47 27.90
C SER A 61 2.48 -8.40 26.82
N TRP A 62 2.85 -7.14 27.14
CA TRP A 62 2.81 -6.02 26.18
C TRP A 62 3.68 -6.29 24.95
N ASN A 63 4.86 -6.88 25.15
CA ASN A 63 5.74 -7.23 24.03
C ASN A 63 5.15 -8.32 23.13
N ALA A 64 4.46 -9.31 23.72
CA ALA A 64 3.77 -10.35 22.96
C ALA A 64 2.61 -9.74 22.13
N ARG A 65 1.82 -8.83 22.71
CA ARG A 65 0.77 -8.09 22.01
C ARG A 65 1.29 -7.35 20.80
N LYS A 66 2.42 -6.62 20.94
CA LYS A 66 3.04 -5.90 19.82
C LYS A 66 3.52 -6.85 18.72
N ASN A 67 4.19 -7.94 19.07
CA ASN A 67 4.64 -8.94 18.11
C ASN A 67 3.46 -9.57 17.37
N PHE A 68 2.41 -9.91 18.10
CA PHE A 68 1.18 -10.46 17.52
C PHE A 68 0.53 -9.49 16.53
N LEU A 69 0.41 -8.19 16.88
CA LEU A 69 -0.15 -7.18 15.97
C LEU A 69 0.71 -7.00 14.70
N VAL A 70 2.04 -7.03 14.82
CA VAL A 70 2.93 -7.00 13.64
C VAL A 70 2.65 -8.21 12.77
N THR A 71 2.64 -9.42 13.34
CA THR A 71 2.38 -10.66 12.60
C THR A 71 1.00 -10.63 11.94
N ALA A 72 -0.04 -10.24 12.66
CA ALA A 72 -1.39 -10.13 12.13
C ALA A 72 -1.47 -9.13 10.96
N SER A 73 -0.79 -7.96 11.08
CA SER A 73 -0.74 -6.96 10.02
C SER A 73 -0.05 -7.49 8.76
N TYR A 74 1.05 -8.22 8.92
CA TYR A 74 1.76 -8.82 7.78
C TYR A 74 1.02 -10.01 7.16
N ILE A 75 0.31 -10.82 7.97
CA ILE A 75 -0.59 -11.87 7.45
C ILE A 75 -1.71 -11.23 6.62
N PHE A 76 -2.36 -10.20 7.15
CA PHE A 76 -3.42 -9.47 6.45
C PHE A 76 -2.94 -8.91 5.11
N TYR A 77 -1.80 -8.22 5.12
CA TYR A 77 -1.23 -7.62 3.92
C TYR A 77 -0.69 -8.65 2.93
N GLY A 78 -0.04 -9.70 3.44
CA GLY A 78 0.50 -10.81 2.66
C GLY A 78 -0.56 -11.71 2.04
N ALA A 79 -1.75 -11.79 2.64
CA ALA A 79 -2.88 -12.51 2.05
C ALA A 79 -3.34 -11.90 0.72
N TRP A 80 -3.14 -10.59 0.55
CA TRP A 80 -3.39 -9.93 -0.73
C TRP A 80 -2.26 -10.17 -1.75
N ASN A 81 -1.00 -9.91 -1.37
CA ASN A 81 0.17 -10.18 -2.21
C ASN A 81 1.45 -10.27 -1.37
N PRO A 82 2.03 -11.48 -1.19
CA PRO A 82 3.22 -11.69 -0.35
C PRO A 82 4.45 -10.85 -0.74
N PRO A 83 4.81 -10.67 -2.02
CA PRO A 83 5.90 -9.78 -2.44
C PRO A 83 5.77 -8.35 -1.92
N PHE A 84 4.55 -7.82 -1.84
CA PHE A 84 4.32 -6.46 -1.35
C PHE A 84 4.45 -6.35 0.17
N ALA A 85 4.21 -7.42 0.91
CA ALA A 85 4.51 -7.46 2.34
C ALA A 85 6.04 -7.34 2.59
N ALA A 86 6.86 -8.02 1.78
CA ALA A 86 8.31 -7.90 1.82
C ALA A 86 8.77 -6.48 1.43
N LEU A 87 8.12 -5.87 0.43
CA LEU A 87 8.36 -4.50 0.00
C LEU A 87 8.07 -3.51 1.14
N LEU A 88 6.91 -3.63 1.78
CA LEU A 88 6.51 -2.80 2.92
C LEU A 88 7.52 -2.92 4.07
N PHE A 89 7.99 -4.15 4.38
CA PHE A 89 8.99 -4.35 5.41
C PHE A 89 10.33 -3.70 5.05
N SER A 90 10.82 -3.91 3.82
CA SER A 90 12.12 -3.39 3.38
C SER A 90 12.16 -1.86 3.37
N THR A 91 11.12 -1.21 2.86
CA THR A 91 11.00 0.26 2.87
C THR A 91 10.92 0.81 4.29
N THR A 92 10.12 0.18 5.15
CA THR A 92 10.00 0.57 6.56
C THR A 92 11.31 0.41 7.31
N ALA A 93 12.03 -0.71 7.11
CA ALA A 93 13.34 -0.94 7.73
C ALA A 93 14.38 0.08 7.26
N MET A 94 14.35 0.46 5.98
CA MET A 94 15.23 1.48 5.42
C MET A 94 14.94 2.86 6.02
N ASP A 95 13.69 3.27 6.13
CA ASP A 95 13.33 4.56 6.75
C ASP A 95 13.69 4.62 8.25
N PHE A 96 13.52 3.51 8.96
CA PHE A 96 14.02 3.39 10.33
C PHE A 96 15.53 3.61 10.41
N TRP A 97 16.29 2.97 9.52
CA TRP A 97 17.74 3.11 9.48
C TRP A 97 18.16 4.54 9.12
N LEU A 98 17.56 5.12 8.06
CA LEU A 98 17.82 6.50 7.63
C LEU A 98 17.52 7.51 8.74
N GLY A 99 16.39 7.37 9.43
CA GLY A 99 16.01 8.21 10.57
C GLY A 99 17.04 8.16 11.70
N ARG A 100 17.60 6.98 11.98
CA ARG A 100 18.67 6.82 12.98
C ARG A 100 20.00 7.45 12.54
N GLN A 101 20.38 7.31 11.27
CA GLN A 101 21.60 7.95 10.75
C GLN A 101 21.47 9.47 10.75
N MET A 102 20.31 9.98 10.37
CA MET A 102 20.00 11.41 10.45
C MET A 102 20.15 11.97 11.87
N ALA A 103 19.69 11.25 12.88
CA ALA A 103 19.81 11.69 14.27
C ALA A 103 21.24 11.62 14.83
N LYS A 104 22.09 10.72 14.28
CA LYS A 104 23.50 10.62 14.65
C LYS A 104 24.38 11.65 13.94
N ALA A 105 23.92 12.20 12.85
CA ALA A 105 24.69 13.14 12.03
C ALA A 105 24.93 14.45 12.79
N LYS A 106 26.21 14.84 12.92
CA LYS A 106 26.64 16.02 13.67
C LYS A 106 26.53 17.34 12.88
N GLY A 107 26.50 17.27 11.53
CA GLY A 107 26.47 18.45 10.66
C GLY A 107 25.12 18.65 9.99
N SER A 108 24.72 19.90 9.75
CA SER A 108 23.48 20.25 9.05
C SER A 108 23.43 19.67 7.63
N HIS A 109 24.54 19.71 6.88
CA HIS A 109 24.62 19.12 5.54
C HIS A 109 24.42 17.61 5.56
N SER A 110 25.03 16.89 6.50
CA SER A 110 24.86 15.44 6.64
C SER A 110 23.41 15.08 7.00
N ARG A 111 22.79 15.82 7.92
CA ARG A 111 21.38 15.61 8.25
C ARG A 111 20.46 15.83 7.05
N ARG A 112 20.73 16.89 6.27
CA ARG A 112 19.95 17.18 5.06
C ARG A 112 20.14 16.10 3.99
N ALA A 113 21.38 15.57 3.81
CA ALA A 113 21.64 14.49 2.88
C ALA A 113 20.85 13.22 3.21
N TRP A 114 20.78 12.83 4.48
CA TRP A 114 19.97 11.68 4.92
C TRP A 114 18.46 11.91 4.71
N LEU A 115 17.98 13.13 4.94
CA LEU A 115 16.58 13.47 4.65
C LEU A 115 16.29 13.35 3.15
N VAL A 116 17.13 13.97 2.30
CA VAL A 116 16.96 13.90 0.84
C VAL A 116 17.00 12.46 0.37
N GLY A 117 17.91 11.63 0.91
CA GLY A 117 17.98 10.20 0.61
C GLY A 117 16.67 9.47 0.93
N SER A 118 16.07 9.69 2.11
CA SER A 118 14.78 9.12 2.48
C SER A 118 13.66 9.59 1.55
N VAL A 119 13.59 10.90 1.29
CA VAL A 119 12.56 11.47 0.41
C VAL A 119 12.69 10.92 -1.01
N CYS A 120 13.90 10.91 -1.57
CA CYS A 120 14.13 10.37 -2.92
C CYS A 120 13.76 8.88 -3.00
N MET A 121 14.15 8.06 -2.02
CA MET A 121 13.83 6.64 -1.99
C MET A 121 12.31 6.42 -1.96
N ASN A 122 11.61 7.07 -1.05
CA ASN A 122 10.16 6.94 -0.89
C ASN A 122 9.40 7.44 -2.13
N LEU A 123 9.79 8.60 -2.68
CA LEU A 123 9.15 9.16 -3.87
C LEU A 123 9.46 8.37 -5.14
N SER A 124 10.68 7.83 -5.27
CA SER A 124 11.03 6.96 -6.40
C SER A 124 10.21 5.67 -6.39
N MET A 125 10.04 5.09 -5.20
CA MET A 125 9.21 3.90 -5.02
C MET A 125 7.74 4.17 -5.37
N LEU A 126 7.19 5.26 -4.82
CA LEU A 126 5.83 5.69 -5.13
C LEU A 126 5.68 6.01 -6.62
N GLY A 127 6.66 6.72 -7.20
CA GLY A 127 6.70 7.07 -8.62
C GLY A 127 6.73 5.84 -9.51
N PHE A 128 7.56 4.86 -9.19
CA PHE A 128 7.67 3.62 -9.97
C PHE A 128 6.34 2.84 -9.97
N PHE A 129 5.77 2.55 -8.81
CA PHE A 129 4.55 1.75 -8.74
C PHE A 129 3.29 2.49 -9.20
N LYS A 130 3.19 3.79 -8.93
CA LYS A 130 1.98 4.55 -9.24
C LYS A 130 2.00 5.17 -10.63
N TYR A 131 3.16 5.64 -11.08
CA TYR A 131 3.30 6.40 -12.32
C TYR A 131 4.20 5.71 -13.36
N GLY A 132 4.73 4.50 -13.08
CA GLY A 132 5.64 3.80 -13.98
C GLY A 132 5.06 3.57 -15.38
N ASN A 133 3.84 3.05 -15.47
CA ASN A 133 3.16 2.84 -16.76
C ASN A 133 2.90 4.17 -17.48
N PHE A 134 2.42 5.19 -16.77
CA PHE A 134 2.19 6.52 -17.34
C PHE A 134 3.48 7.16 -17.88
N LEU A 135 4.58 7.05 -17.14
CA LEU A 135 5.88 7.57 -17.60
C LEU A 135 6.39 6.80 -18.81
N LEU A 136 6.19 5.47 -18.83
CA LEU A 136 6.61 4.61 -19.92
C LEU A 136 5.82 4.94 -21.21
N GLU A 137 4.50 5.09 -21.11
CA GLU A 137 3.64 5.46 -22.24
C GLU A 137 4.00 6.83 -22.81
N ASN A 138 4.22 7.83 -21.94
CA ASN A 138 4.64 9.15 -22.39
C ASN A 138 6.03 9.14 -23.02
N PHE A 139 6.95 8.34 -22.49
CA PHE A 139 8.28 8.16 -23.06
C PHE A 139 8.23 7.49 -24.46
N GLN A 140 7.40 6.46 -24.62
CA GLN A 140 7.13 5.83 -25.91
C GLN A 140 6.59 6.85 -26.95
N TRP A 141 5.61 7.64 -26.51
CA TRP A 141 5.01 8.67 -27.37
C TRP A 141 6.07 9.72 -27.80
N LEU A 142 6.95 10.13 -26.89
CA LEU A 142 8.04 11.07 -27.20
C LEU A 142 9.02 10.47 -28.20
N LEU A 143 9.45 9.21 -28.02
CA LEU A 143 10.36 8.52 -28.91
C LEU A 143 9.74 8.31 -30.30
N ALA A 144 8.45 7.99 -30.38
CA ALA A 144 7.74 7.86 -31.63
C ALA A 144 7.72 9.19 -32.42
N ARG A 145 7.64 10.35 -31.74
CA ARG A 145 7.76 11.67 -32.38
C ARG A 145 9.15 11.93 -32.96
N LEU A 146 10.18 11.32 -32.38
CA LEU A 146 11.58 11.40 -32.86
C LEU A 146 11.90 10.35 -33.94
N GLY A 147 10.90 9.56 -34.39
CA GLY A 147 11.07 8.51 -35.39
C GLY A 147 11.68 7.21 -34.83
N ILE A 148 11.80 7.06 -33.52
CA ILE A 148 12.34 5.89 -32.86
C ILE A 148 11.20 5.00 -32.41
N ILE A 149 11.08 3.80 -33.00
CA ILE A 149 10.08 2.80 -32.60
C ILE A 149 10.64 2.01 -31.42
N TYR A 150 10.23 2.36 -30.21
CA TYR A 150 10.57 1.65 -28.97
C TYR A 150 9.30 1.00 -28.41
N GLN A 151 9.30 -0.34 -28.38
CA GLN A 151 8.20 -1.13 -27.80
C GLN A 151 8.75 -1.93 -26.62
N PRO A 152 8.77 -1.35 -25.40
CA PRO A 152 9.12 -2.12 -24.21
C PRO A 152 8.05 -3.18 -23.93
N PRO A 153 8.43 -4.28 -23.26
CA PRO A 153 7.43 -5.23 -22.79
C PRO A 153 6.44 -4.51 -21.86
N HIS A 154 5.16 -4.84 -22.00
CA HIS A 154 4.14 -4.33 -21.07
C HIS A 154 4.52 -4.75 -19.65
N LEU A 155 4.89 -3.78 -18.84
CA LEU A 155 5.13 -3.98 -17.42
C LEU A 155 3.76 -3.95 -16.75
N ASP A 156 3.22 -5.13 -16.43
CA ASP A 156 2.02 -5.23 -15.59
C ASP A 156 2.39 -4.86 -14.14
N ILE A 157 2.67 -3.56 -13.93
CA ILE A 157 3.00 -3.05 -12.60
C ILE A 157 1.73 -3.05 -11.76
N LEU A 158 1.60 -4.07 -10.93
CA LEU A 158 0.52 -4.12 -9.95
C LEU A 158 0.78 -3.08 -8.85
N LEU A 159 -0.20 -2.21 -8.60
CA LEU A 159 -0.09 -1.16 -7.58
C LEU A 159 -0.26 -1.78 -6.17
N PRO A 160 0.74 -1.69 -5.27
CA PRO A 160 0.58 -2.14 -3.89
C PRO A 160 -0.50 -1.33 -3.17
N VAL A 161 -1.44 -2.03 -2.51
CA VAL A 161 -2.46 -1.37 -1.69
C VAL A 161 -1.79 -0.57 -0.58
N GLY A 162 -2.23 0.65 -0.36
CA GLY A 162 -1.72 1.51 0.71
C GLY A 162 -0.34 2.12 0.46
N ILE A 163 0.29 1.94 -0.73
CA ILE A 163 1.64 2.47 -1.00
C ILE A 163 1.74 3.97 -0.70
N SER A 164 0.76 4.75 -1.07
CA SER A 164 0.74 6.19 -0.77
C SER A 164 0.66 6.46 0.73
N PHE A 165 -0.15 5.68 1.46
CA PHE A 165 -0.33 5.84 2.91
C PHE A 165 0.96 5.57 3.68
N TYR A 166 1.59 4.41 3.47
CA TYR A 166 2.81 4.09 4.21
C TYR A 166 4.00 4.95 3.76
N THR A 167 4.05 5.38 2.50
CA THR A 167 5.05 6.35 2.03
C THR A 167 4.92 7.68 2.77
N PHE A 168 3.71 8.25 2.86
CA PHE A 168 3.49 9.49 3.60
C PHE A 168 3.74 9.34 5.11
N HIS A 169 3.38 8.19 5.68
CA HIS A 169 3.66 7.90 7.09
C HIS A 169 5.18 7.89 7.36
N SER A 170 5.95 7.19 6.53
CA SER A 170 7.41 7.15 6.60
C SER A 170 8.04 8.53 6.37
N LEU A 171 7.55 9.29 5.39
CA LEU A 171 8.02 10.65 5.14
C LEU A 171 7.74 11.58 6.33
N SER A 172 6.56 11.47 6.96
CA SER A 172 6.25 12.26 8.15
C SER A 172 7.23 11.98 9.29
N TYR A 173 7.59 10.71 9.50
CA TYR A 173 8.56 10.30 10.50
C TYR A 173 9.95 10.90 10.26
N THR A 174 10.48 10.80 9.05
CA THR A 174 11.80 11.33 8.71
C THR A 174 11.84 12.85 8.76
N LEU A 175 10.77 13.53 8.32
CA LEU A 175 10.63 14.98 8.43
C LEU A 175 10.56 15.46 9.88
N ASP A 176 9.82 14.77 10.74
CA ASP A 176 9.70 15.13 12.15
C ASP A 176 11.02 14.92 12.90
N ILE A 177 11.81 13.90 12.55
CA ILE A 177 13.19 13.74 13.07
C ILE A 177 14.09 14.88 12.58
N TYR A 178 14.02 15.26 11.30
CA TYR A 178 14.82 16.34 10.75
C TYR A 178 14.50 17.68 11.43
N ARG A 179 13.22 17.96 11.68
CA ARG A 179 12.76 19.16 12.38
C ARG A 179 13.07 19.14 13.88
N GLY A 180 13.46 17.99 14.42
CA GLY A 180 13.73 17.84 15.86
C GLY A 180 12.47 17.69 16.71
N VAL A 181 11.30 17.53 16.09
CA VAL A 181 10.00 17.33 16.77
C VAL A 181 9.94 15.93 17.38
N LEU A 182 10.49 14.94 16.66
CA LEU A 182 10.47 13.55 17.07
C LEU A 182 11.89 13.01 17.24
N LYS A 183 12.12 12.30 18.36
CA LYS A 183 13.35 11.50 18.52
C LYS A 183 13.18 10.17 17.78
N PRO A 184 14.24 9.66 17.10
CA PRO A 184 14.14 8.39 16.39
C PRO A 184 13.81 7.27 17.37
N THR A 185 12.86 6.43 16.99
CA THR A 185 12.51 5.27 17.81
C THR A 185 13.67 4.29 17.92
N LYS A 186 13.82 3.68 19.10
CA LYS A 186 14.87 2.69 19.35
C LYS A 186 14.50 1.30 18.84
N SER A 187 13.21 1.02 18.71
CA SER A 187 12.66 -0.29 18.38
C SER A 187 12.20 -0.32 16.94
N LEU A 188 12.84 -1.14 16.11
CA LEU A 188 12.40 -1.41 14.74
C LEU A 188 10.98 -2.00 14.73
N ARG A 189 10.69 -2.93 15.68
CA ARG A 189 9.37 -3.54 15.82
C ARG A 189 8.26 -2.49 15.99
N ASP A 190 8.49 -1.51 16.87
CA ASP A 190 7.47 -0.49 17.16
C ASP A 190 7.26 0.44 15.95
N PHE A 191 8.32 0.71 15.19
CA PHE A 191 8.21 1.46 13.95
C PHE A 191 7.51 0.66 12.85
N VAL A 192 7.88 -0.61 12.68
CA VAL A 192 7.21 -1.53 11.75
C VAL A 192 5.72 -1.61 12.09
N LEU A 193 5.37 -1.77 13.37
CA LEU A 193 3.97 -1.79 13.79
C LEU A 193 3.25 -0.48 13.45
N ALA A 194 3.90 0.67 13.67
CA ALA A 194 3.29 1.96 13.37
C ALA A 194 2.99 2.16 11.87
N VAL A 195 3.86 1.66 10.99
CA VAL A 195 3.70 1.79 9.55
C VAL A 195 2.74 0.74 8.97
N SER A 196 2.82 -0.52 9.46
CA SER A 196 2.09 -1.65 8.89
C SER A 196 0.76 -1.97 9.59
N PHE A 197 0.33 -1.17 10.56
CA PHE A 197 -0.88 -1.43 11.34
C PHE A 197 -2.10 -1.61 10.43
N PHE A 198 -2.63 -2.84 10.33
CA PHE A 198 -3.60 -3.24 9.31
C PHE A 198 -4.91 -2.42 9.30
N PRO A 199 -5.48 -1.98 10.43
CA PRO A 199 -6.69 -1.18 10.38
C PRO A 199 -6.48 0.20 9.75
N GLN A 200 -5.26 0.74 9.87
CA GLN A 200 -4.88 2.05 9.34
C GLN A 200 -4.39 1.97 7.90
N LEU A 201 -3.68 0.89 7.54
CA LEU A 201 -2.96 0.76 6.27
C LEU A 201 -3.90 0.79 5.06
N VAL A 202 -5.12 0.26 5.18
CA VAL A 202 -6.05 0.08 4.05
C VAL A 202 -7.02 1.26 3.90
N ALA A 203 -7.54 1.80 4.99
CA ALA A 203 -8.58 2.85 4.94
C ALA A 203 -8.54 3.80 6.15
N GLY A 204 -7.48 3.76 6.96
CA GLY A 204 -7.38 4.63 8.13
C GLY A 204 -7.00 6.07 7.77
N PRO A 205 -7.24 7.03 8.67
CA PRO A 205 -6.69 8.36 8.55
C PRO A 205 -5.16 8.30 8.59
N ILE A 206 -4.50 9.22 7.89
CA ILE A 206 -3.03 9.34 7.94
C ILE A 206 -2.66 9.87 9.34
N VAL A 207 -2.34 8.95 10.25
CA VAL A 207 -1.86 9.31 11.59
C VAL A 207 -0.36 9.59 11.51
N ARG A 208 0.08 10.69 12.11
CA ARG A 208 1.51 11.02 12.17
C ARG A 208 2.25 10.02 13.06
N ALA A 209 3.46 9.66 12.66
CA ALA A 209 4.31 8.77 13.45
C ALA A 209 4.56 9.33 14.86
N GLY A 210 4.64 10.65 15.00
CA GLY A 210 4.76 11.34 16.28
C GLY A 210 3.59 11.12 17.25
N ASP A 211 2.40 10.88 16.74
CA ASP A 211 1.19 10.64 17.56
C ASP A 211 1.00 9.15 17.89
N PHE A 212 1.41 8.26 16.97
CA PHE A 212 1.22 6.82 17.15
C PHE A 212 2.32 6.16 17.99
N LEU A 213 3.58 6.48 17.74
CA LEU A 213 4.73 5.87 18.43
C LEU A 213 4.70 6.02 19.96
N PRO A 214 4.31 7.18 20.57
CA PRO A 214 4.20 7.31 22.01
C PRO A 214 3.16 6.37 22.63
N GLN A 215 2.10 6.03 21.88
CA GLN A 215 1.06 5.10 22.35
C GLN A 215 1.58 3.66 22.48
N LEU A 216 2.63 3.29 21.73
CA LEU A 216 3.26 1.98 21.80
C LEU A 216 4.21 1.83 22.99
N VAL A 217 4.55 2.93 23.67
CA VAL A 217 5.46 2.89 24.85
C VAL A 217 4.72 2.34 26.06
N ARG A 218 3.45 2.67 26.24
CA ARG A 218 2.65 2.27 27.41
C ARG A 218 1.59 1.24 27.02
N PRO A 219 1.38 0.20 27.85
CA PRO A 219 0.30 -0.74 27.59
C PRO A 219 -1.06 -0.02 27.73
N PRO A 220 -1.99 -0.24 26.79
CA PRO A 220 -3.32 0.33 26.89
C PRO A 220 -4.09 -0.32 28.03
N SER A 221 -4.88 0.49 28.76
CA SER A 221 -5.83 0.02 29.74
C SER A 221 -7.23 -0.01 29.12
N LEU A 222 -7.93 -1.13 29.25
CA LEU A 222 -9.33 -1.26 28.85
C LEU A 222 -10.23 -0.50 29.83
N ARG A 223 -10.91 0.52 29.36
CA ARG A 223 -12.01 1.19 30.08
C ARG A 223 -13.30 0.91 29.33
N ALA A 224 -14.34 0.44 30.02
CA ALA A 224 -15.62 0.08 29.40
C ALA A 224 -16.21 1.22 28.54
N GLY A 225 -16.09 2.47 28.99
CA GLY A 225 -16.53 3.63 28.21
C GLY A 225 -15.76 3.80 26.89
N GLN A 226 -14.46 3.54 26.85
CA GLN A 226 -13.67 3.63 25.63
C GLN A 226 -14.02 2.54 24.62
N LEU A 227 -14.33 1.33 25.10
CA LEU A 227 -14.82 0.24 24.25
C LEU A 227 -16.15 0.60 23.59
N PHE A 228 -17.09 1.11 24.37
CA PHE A 228 -18.39 1.54 23.86
C PHE A 228 -18.26 2.65 22.80
N TRP A 229 -17.48 3.68 23.08
CA TRP A 229 -17.24 4.77 22.13
C TRP A 229 -16.52 4.28 20.87
N GLY A 230 -15.56 3.36 21.00
CA GLY A 230 -14.86 2.76 19.87
C GLY A 230 -15.81 1.98 18.94
N LEU A 231 -16.69 1.15 19.53
CA LEU A 231 -17.69 0.40 18.77
C LEU A 231 -18.73 1.34 18.11
N LEU A 232 -19.16 2.38 18.80
CA LEU A 232 -20.08 3.37 18.26
C LEU A 232 -19.48 4.09 17.05
N LEU A 233 -18.22 4.56 17.16
CA LEU A 233 -17.51 5.22 16.05
C LEU A 233 -17.27 4.28 14.89
N MET A 234 -16.94 3.02 15.15
CA MET A 234 -16.79 2.00 14.10
C MET A 234 -18.11 1.76 13.37
N THR A 235 -19.23 1.65 14.11
CA THR A 235 -20.55 1.49 13.52
C THR A 235 -20.96 2.69 12.67
N LEU A 236 -20.73 3.91 13.17
CA LEU A 236 -21.01 5.14 12.42
C LEU A 236 -20.15 5.30 11.16
N GLY A 237 -18.94 4.77 11.17
CA GLY A 237 -18.05 4.81 10.01
C GLY A 237 -18.37 3.74 8.94
N LEU A 238 -19.19 2.73 9.26
CA LEU A 238 -19.65 1.71 8.32
C LEU A 238 -20.93 2.12 7.58
N PHE A 239 -21.67 3.10 8.09
CA PHE A 239 -22.84 3.72 7.47
C PHE A 239 -22.46 5.01 6.76
#